data_87896c4c5f308018a6ebaec114786662
#
_entry.id   87896c4c5f308018a6ebaec114786662
#
_cell.length_a   1.000
_cell.length_b   1.000
_cell.length_c   1.000
_cell.angle_alpha   90.00
_cell.angle_beta   90.00
_cell.angle_gamma   90.00
#
_symmetry.space_group_name_H-M   'P 1'
#
loop_
_entity.id
_entity.type
_entity.pdbx_description
1 polymer ?
#
loop_
_entity_poly.entity_id
_entity_poly.type
_entity_poly.pdbx_seq_one_letter_code
_entity_poly.pdbx_strand_id
1 'polypeptide(L)'
;MAFNPLKEKGIPLEKQCRDWAELNVEPYKKDAVHPYSRCRGIVMNGIEVEAVMFSHQMARNTLDPEIKKQLSLMRRIEAQQQKVMNWLIPGDETTLEVTLGYEQVAVDLTAWVAQHEPDPYLRQVYEFGLLEDFDHLYRYANLYGMLEGRKAHEITDRLTEIMPGRPTIYEHRDPRDELRRPMTALAADPQSVLNALTIMSAEQQTMNFYMNIGNRYMEPLARATYLEIAQIEEQHVTHYESILDPTVGWFENLVLHQYHECWMYYSFMQDEIDPRVKAIYELHLAMEIEHLRVACELMRKVEKRDPEALLPQDIGQTVAFKENKAFIRDVLARQVDLTSKDSAFVPVADLPDNDRYFKWNRTVNAKGVPTEDVIDRARRDGGEYRLETEGPHPVEALRADAGAAQTAYARRLR
;
A
#
# COMPACT_ATOMS: atom_id res chain seq x y z
N MET A 1 25.49 -16.29 8.78
CA MET A 1 25.51 -14.88 9.21
C MET A 1 24.24 -14.26 8.64
N ALA A 2 23.58 -13.40 9.38
CA ALA A 2 22.44 -12.65 8.83
C ALA A 2 22.91 -11.77 7.67
N PHE A 3 22.07 -11.55 6.69
CA PHE A 3 22.39 -10.69 5.54
C PHE A 3 22.49 -9.23 6.00
N ASN A 4 23.51 -8.51 5.53
CA ASN A 4 23.69 -7.09 5.79
C ASN A 4 24.10 -6.39 4.50
N PRO A 5 23.23 -5.56 3.88
CA PRO A 5 23.52 -4.94 2.58
C PRO A 5 24.74 -4.00 2.64
N LEU A 6 25.08 -3.44 3.82
CA LEU A 6 26.27 -2.59 3.98
C LEU A 6 27.61 -3.35 3.86
N LYS A 7 27.58 -4.68 3.98
CA LYS A 7 28.76 -5.57 3.90
C LYS A 7 28.83 -6.31 2.55
N GLU A 8 27.81 -6.19 1.74
CA GLU A 8 27.74 -6.86 0.44
C GLU A 8 28.33 -5.96 -0.66
N LYS A 9 28.68 -6.58 -1.78
CA LYS A 9 29.19 -5.87 -2.96
C LYS A 9 28.07 -5.75 -4.01
N GLY A 10 27.67 -4.51 -4.30
CA GLY A 10 26.73 -4.19 -5.34
C GLY A 10 27.32 -4.19 -6.77
N ILE A 11 26.45 -4.02 -7.75
CA ILE A 11 26.82 -3.78 -9.15
C ILE A 11 27.17 -2.29 -9.32
N PRO A 12 28.36 -1.91 -9.80
CA PRO A 12 28.71 -0.49 -10.01
C PRO A 12 27.69 0.25 -10.88
N LEU A 13 27.33 1.50 -10.54
CA LEU A 13 26.28 2.29 -11.20
C LEU A 13 26.45 2.36 -12.72
N GLU A 14 27.69 2.51 -13.19
CA GLU A 14 28.00 2.58 -14.63
C GLU A 14 27.70 1.30 -15.42
N LYS A 15 27.40 0.19 -14.72
CA LYS A 15 27.04 -1.11 -15.30
C LYS A 15 25.55 -1.46 -15.12
N GLN A 16 24.78 -0.58 -14.51
CA GLN A 16 23.39 -0.86 -14.18
C GLN A 16 22.39 -0.42 -15.27
N CYS A 17 22.77 0.54 -16.14
CA CYS A 17 21.89 0.95 -17.24
C CYS A 17 21.72 -0.20 -18.24
N ARG A 18 20.48 -0.53 -18.53
CA ARG A 18 20.08 -1.64 -19.40
C ARG A 18 19.46 -1.11 -20.69
N ASP A 19 19.55 -1.91 -21.74
CA ASP A 19 18.90 -1.62 -23.01
C ASP A 19 17.39 -1.96 -22.97
N TRP A 20 16.67 -1.57 -24.05
CA TRP A 20 15.23 -1.74 -24.13
C TRP A 20 14.78 -3.21 -24.18
N ALA A 21 15.60 -4.11 -24.70
CA ALA A 21 15.27 -5.53 -24.76
C ALA A 21 15.37 -6.18 -23.37
N GLU A 22 16.37 -5.81 -22.59
CA GLU A 22 16.53 -6.27 -21.21
C GLU A 22 15.41 -5.76 -20.28
N LEU A 23 14.89 -4.54 -20.55
CA LEU A 23 13.78 -3.97 -19.79
C LEU A 23 12.42 -4.55 -20.15
N ASN A 24 12.28 -5.06 -21.38
CA ASN A 24 11.04 -5.65 -21.88
C ASN A 24 10.93 -7.11 -21.46
N VAL A 25 10.80 -7.33 -20.15
CA VAL A 25 10.70 -8.67 -19.58
C VAL A 25 9.43 -9.39 -20.01
N GLU A 26 9.47 -10.72 -20.07
CA GLU A 26 8.30 -11.54 -20.31
C GLU A 26 7.34 -11.44 -19.12
N PRO A 27 6.07 -11.07 -19.32
CA PRO A 27 5.09 -10.99 -18.25
C PRO A 27 4.79 -12.38 -17.66
N TYR A 28 4.24 -12.41 -16.47
CA TYR A 28 3.68 -13.65 -15.93
C TYR A 28 2.40 -14.04 -16.69
N LYS A 29 2.01 -15.31 -16.59
CA LYS A 29 0.73 -15.79 -17.15
C LYS A 29 -0.35 -15.58 -16.11
N LYS A 30 -1.37 -14.78 -16.41
CA LYS A 30 -2.42 -14.41 -15.44
C LYS A 30 -3.15 -15.61 -14.81
N ASP A 31 -3.33 -16.68 -15.58
CA ASP A 31 -4.04 -17.89 -15.13
C ASP A 31 -3.13 -18.89 -14.36
N ALA A 32 -1.85 -18.59 -14.22
CA ALA A 32 -0.86 -19.48 -13.60
C ALA A 32 0.02 -18.79 -12.55
N VAL A 33 -0.01 -17.48 -12.46
CA VAL A 33 0.76 -16.73 -11.46
C VAL A 33 0.18 -17.00 -10.07
N HIS A 34 1.06 -17.28 -9.11
CA HIS A 34 0.63 -17.31 -7.72
C HIS A 34 0.24 -15.90 -7.26
N PRO A 35 -0.91 -15.69 -6.58
CA PRO A 35 -1.36 -14.36 -6.18
C PRO A 35 -0.29 -13.54 -5.44
N TYR A 36 0.46 -14.17 -4.56
CA TYR A 36 1.54 -13.48 -3.81
C TYR A 36 2.78 -13.15 -4.65
N SER A 37 3.02 -13.84 -5.79
CA SER A 37 4.02 -13.38 -6.77
C SER A 37 3.55 -12.10 -7.46
N ARG A 38 2.26 -12.02 -7.82
CA ARG A 38 1.63 -10.78 -8.29
C ARG A 38 1.75 -9.66 -7.26
N CYS A 39 1.39 -9.94 -6.01
CA CYS A 39 1.48 -8.97 -4.91
C CYS A 39 2.90 -8.42 -4.75
N ARG A 40 3.91 -9.28 -4.72
CA ARG A 40 5.32 -8.84 -4.59
C ARG A 40 5.75 -7.93 -5.74
N GLY A 41 5.35 -8.25 -6.98
CA GLY A 41 5.60 -7.39 -8.15
C GLY A 41 4.95 -6.02 -8.04
N ILE A 42 3.69 -5.97 -7.58
CA ILE A 42 2.95 -4.72 -7.34
C ILE A 42 3.63 -3.88 -6.25
N VAL A 43 4.01 -4.48 -5.12
CA VAL A 43 4.70 -3.77 -4.04
C VAL A 43 6.01 -3.16 -4.53
N MET A 44 6.86 -3.95 -5.21
CA MET A 44 8.14 -3.43 -5.70
C MET A 44 7.96 -2.32 -6.73
N ASN A 45 6.92 -2.40 -7.58
CA ASN A 45 6.58 -1.28 -8.46
C ASN A 45 6.28 0.01 -7.65
N GLY A 46 5.57 -0.08 -6.53
CA GLY A 46 5.25 1.05 -5.66
C GLY A 46 6.48 1.66 -4.99
N ILE A 47 7.34 0.81 -4.46
CA ILE A 47 8.58 1.22 -3.79
C ILE A 47 9.48 1.99 -4.75
N GLU A 48 9.68 1.46 -5.95
CA GLU A 48 10.47 2.14 -7.00
C GLU A 48 9.84 3.46 -7.48
N VAL A 49 8.49 3.53 -7.52
CA VAL A 49 7.80 4.80 -7.83
C VAL A 49 8.08 5.84 -6.76
N GLU A 50 7.99 5.47 -5.48
CA GLU A 50 8.24 6.38 -4.36
C GLU A 50 9.71 6.85 -4.34
N ALA A 51 10.67 5.95 -4.51
CA ALA A 51 12.08 6.28 -4.59
C ALA A 51 12.37 7.32 -5.69
N VAL A 52 11.79 7.13 -6.88
CA VAL A 52 11.89 8.10 -7.98
C VAL A 52 11.27 9.45 -7.60
N MET A 53 10.10 9.46 -6.95
CA MET A 53 9.44 10.70 -6.51
C MET A 53 10.25 11.42 -5.44
N PHE A 54 10.73 10.71 -4.43
CA PHE A 54 11.61 11.24 -3.40
C PHE A 54 12.88 11.85 -4.01
N SER A 55 13.56 11.11 -4.89
CA SER A 55 14.78 11.57 -5.57
C SER A 55 14.54 12.84 -6.40
N HIS A 56 13.36 13.01 -7.03
CA HIS A 56 12.97 14.26 -7.68
C HIS A 56 12.81 15.42 -6.69
N GLN A 57 12.17 15.18 -5.53
CA GLN A 57 12.01 16.20 -4.50
C GLN A 57 13.36 16.63 -3.92
N MET A 58 14.23 15.68 -3.59
CA MET A 58 15.59 15.96 -3.12
C MET A 58 16.38 16.79 -4.15
N ALA A 59 16.31 16.43 -5.45
CA ALA A 59 17.00 17.17 -6.53
C ALA A 59 16.49 18.61 -6.69
N ARG A 60 15.23 18.89 -6.38
CA ARG A 60 14.67 20.27 -6.35
C ARG A 60 15.19 21.09 -5.18
N ASN A 61 15.58 20.44 -4.09
CA ASN A 61 16.00 21.06 -2.85
C ASN A 61 17.53 21.08 -2.64
N THR A 62 18.34 20.64 -3.59
CA THR A 62 19.80 20.77 -3.55
C THR A 62 20.31 21.77 -4.58
N LEU A 63 21.33 22.57 -4.22
CA LEU A 63 22.00 23.52 -5.12
C LEU A 63 23.26 22.91 -5.78
N ASP A 64 23.82 21.82 -5.22
CA ASP A 64 25.04 21.20 -5.71
C ASP A 64 24.78 20.45 -7.03
N PRO A 65 25.43 20.87 -8.15
CA PRO A 65 25.22 20.23 -9.43
C PRO A 65 25.78 18.80 -9.51
N GLU A 66 26.78 18.45 -8.73
CA GLU A 66 27.35 17.08 -8.74
C GLU A 66 26.42 16.13 -8.02
N ILE A 67 25.80 16.56 -6.93
CA ILE A 67 24.73 15.79 -6.26
C ILE A 67 23.53 15.59 -7.20
N LYS A 68 23.11 16.65 -7.91
CA LYS A 68 22.02 16.53 -8.93
C LYS A 68 22.34 15.52 -10.02
N LYS A 69 23.58 15.48 -10.51
CA LYS A 69 23.99 14.48 -11.52
C LYS A 69 23.92 13.06 -10.95
N GLN A 70 24.41 12.88 -9.73
CA GLN A 70 24.37 11.58 -9.04
C GLN A 70 22.95 11.09 -8.85
N LEU A 71 22.07 11.92 -8.29
CA LEU A 71 20.64 11.61 -8.14
C LEU A 71 19.95 11.35 -9.48
N SER A 72 20.34 12.06 -10.55
CA SER A 72 19.77 11.85 -11.88
C SER A 72 20.14 10.49 -12.46
N LEU A 73 21.36 10.02 -12.23
CA LEU A 73 21.81 8.71 -12.68
C LEU A 73 21.08 7.59 -11.93
N MET A 74 21.11 7.63 -10.58
CA MET A 74 20.41 6.64 -9.73
C MET A 74 18.93 6.57 -10.08
N ARG A 75 18.24 7.69 -10.06
CA ARG A 75 16.81 7.79 -10.40
C ARG A 75 16.48 7.21 -11.80
N ARG A 76 17.38 7.36 -12.79
CA ARG A 76 17.17 6.76 -14.11
C ARG A 76 17.24 5.24 -14.05
N ILE A 77 18.12 4.71 -13.21
CA ILE A 77 18.25 3.27 -12.99
C ILE A 77 17.02 2.74 -12.23
N GLU A 78 16.62 3.39 -11.14
CA GLU A 78 15.41 3.07 -10.37
C GLU A 78 14.14 3.11 -11.27
N ALA A 79 14.04 4.11 -12.15
CA ALA A 79 12.96 4.16 -13.14
C ALA A 79 13.00 2.98 -14.15
N GLN A 80 14.17 2.40 -14.45
CA GLN A 80 14.28 1.16 -15.23
C GLN A 80 13.84 -0.06 -14.42
N GLN A 81 14.21 -0.13 -13.15
CA GLN A 81 13.78 -1.20 -12.23
C GLN A 81 12.25 -1.16 -12.07
N GLN A 82 11.69 0.01 -11.80
CA GLN A 82 10.24 0.20 -11.75
C GLN A 82 9.53 -0.31 -13.02
N LYS A 83 10.07 -0.02 -14.21
CA LYS A 83 9.49 -0.52 -15.45
C LYS A 83 9.54 -2.04 -15.55
N VAL A 84 10.62 -2.68 -15.14
CA VAL A 84 10.70 -4.14 -15.10
C VAL A 84 9.63 -4.72 -14.19
N MET A 85 9.43 -4.17 -12.99
CA MET A 85 8.38 -4.63 -12.07
C MET A 85 6.99 -4.49 -12.69
N ASN A 86 6.70 -3.34 -13.29
CA ASN A 86 5.40 -3.08 -13.92
C ASN A 86 5.18 -3.95 -15.17
N TRP A 87 6.22 -4.22 -15.96
CA TRP A 87 6.15 -5.05 -17.17
C TRP A 87 5.91 -6.54 -16.88
N LEU A 88 6.03 -6.99 -15.64
CA LEU A 88 5.60 -8.33 -15.24
C LEU A 88 4.07 -8.50 -15.33
N ILE A 89 3.28 -7.42 -15.23
CA ILE A 89 1.82 -7.45 -15.36
C ILE A 89 1.47 -7.68 -16.83
N PRO A 90 0.71 -8.73 -17.18
CA PRO A 90 0.40 -9.03 -18.57
C PRO A 90 -0.70 -8.11 -19.12
N GLY A 91 -0.64 -7.84 -20.42
CA GLY A 91 -1.59 -6.95 -21.09
C GLY A 91 -3.00 -7.52 -21.26
N ASP A 92 -3.23 -8.77 -20.90
CA ASP A 92 -4.54 -9.44 -20.91
C ASP A 92 -5.21 -9.49 -19.53
N GLU A 93 -4.60 -8.96 -18.48
CA GLU A 93 -5.31 -8.62 -17.23
C GLU A 93 -6.18 -7.37 -17.46
N THR A 94 -7.46 -7.47 -17.06
CA THR A 94 -8.35 -6.30 -17.08
C THR A 94 -7.96 -5.31 -15.99
N THR A 95 -8.43 -4.09 -16.10
CA THR A 95 -8.19 -3.08 -15.06
C THR A 95 -8.67 -3.55 -13.68
N LEU A 96 -9.83 -4.23 -13.61
CA LEU A 96 -10.35 -4.73 -12.34
C LEU A 96 -9.56 -5.95 -11.83
N GLU A 97 -9.04 -6.81 -12.69
CA GLU A 97 -8.13 -7.89 -12.27
C GLU A 97 -6.86 -7.32 -11.62
N VAL A 98 -6.26 -6.30 -12.23
CA VAL A 98 -5.11 -5.58 -11.65
C VAL A 98 -5.50 -4.90 -10.33
N THR A 99 -6.64 -4.21 -10.28
CA THR A 99 -7.15 -3.55 -9.06
C THR A 99 -7.33 -4.54 -7.90
N LEU A 100 -7.92 -5.71 -8.16
CA LEU A 100 -8.06 -6.76 -7.13
C LEU A 100 -6.69 -7.26 -6.63
N GLY A 101 -5.67 -7.25 -7.48
CA GLY A 101 -4.28 -7.51 -7.08
C GLY A 101 -3.72 -6.42 -6.16
N TYR A 102 -4.01 -5.14 -6.44
CA TYR A 102 -3.63 -4.00 -5.60
C TYR A 102 -4.30 -4.08 -4.23
N GLU A 103 -5.62 -4.33 -4.19
CA GLU A 103 -6.34 -4.46 -2.93
C GLU A 103 -5.88 -5.68 -2.11
N GLN A 104 -5.53 -6.79 -2.76
CA GLN A 104 -4.93 -7.93 -2.06
C GLN A 104 -3.59 -7.56 -1.44
N VAL A 105 -2.78 -6.75 -2.12
CA VAL A 105 -1.54 -6.19 -1.54
C VAL A 105 -1.86 -5.35 -0.32
N ALA A 106 -2.75 -4.37 -0.44
CA ALA A 106 -3.09 -3.45 0.63
C ALA A 106 -3.54 -4.22 1.89
N VAL A 107 -4.43 -5.21 1.73
CA VAL A 107 -4.93 -6.03 2.84
C VAL A 107 -3.84 -6.91 3.46
N ASP A 108 -3.19 -7.77 2.67
CA ASP A 108 -2.28 -8.78 3.23
C ASP A 108 -0.94 -8.21 3.69
N LEU A 109 -0.43 -7.17 3.01
CA LEU A 109 0.79 -6.48 3.40
C LEU A 109 0.58 -5.67 4.69
N THR A 110 -0.49 -4.88 4.76
CA THR A 110 -0.81 -4.08 5.95
C THR A 110 -1.11 -4.97 7.15
N ALA A 111 -1.79 -6.12 6.94
CA ALA A 111 -1.98 -7.11 7.99
C ALA A 111 -0.66 -7.71 8.48
N TRP A 112 0.29 -7.98 7.57
CA TRP A 112 1.63 -8.45 7.95
C TRP A 112 2.38 -7.38 8.75
N VAL A 113 2.38 -6.13 8.27
CA VAL A 113 3.04 -5.00 8.94
C VAL A 113 2.45 -4.79 10.34
N ALA A 114 1.14 -4.74 10.49
CA ALA A 114 0.48 -4.57 11.78
C ALA A 114 0.87 -5.66 12.79
N GLN A 115 0.99 -6.91 12.35
CA GLN A 115 1.39 -8.03 13.22
C GLN A 115 2.86 -7.96 13.67
N HIS A 116 3.74 -7.31 12.90
CA HIS A 116 5.18 -7.23 13.16
C HIS A 116 5.65 -5.85 13.62
N GLU A 117 4.72 -4.89 13.74
CA GLU A 117 5.03 -3.54 14.21
C GLU A 117 5.31 -3.56 15.73
N PRO A 118 6.51 -3.15 16.16
CA PRO A 118 6.88 -3.15 17.57
C PRO A 118 6.20 -2.03 18.39
N ASP A 119 5.89 -0.87 17.77
CA ASP A 119 5.24 0.25 18.45
C ASP A 119 3.72 0.04 18.51
N PRO A 120 3.09 -0.02 19.70
CA PRO A 120 1.65 -0.24 19.83
C PRO A 120 0.77 0.85 19.18
N TYR A 121 1.24 2.10 19.13
CA TYR A 121 0.51 3.18 18.47
C TYR A 121 0.56 3.03 16.95
N LEU A 122 1.73 2.74 16.39
CA LEU A 122 1.87 2.51 14.95
C LEU A 122 1.12 1.25 14.51
N ARG A 123 1.14 0.19 15.34
CA ARG A 123 0.30 -0.99 15.10
C ARG A 123 -1.18 -0.61 14.97
N GLN A 124 -1.70 0.24 15.87
CA GLN A 124 -3.07 0.74 15.80
C GLN A 124 -3.31 1.56 14.53
N VAL A 125 -2.33 2.34 14.06
CA VAL A 125 -2.40 3.06 12.79
C VAL A 125 -2.61 2.11 11.61
N TYR A 126 -1.82 1.03 11.54
CA TYR A 126 -1.94 0.02 10.47
C TYR A 126 -3.25 -0.79 10.59
N GLU A 127 -3.64 -1.22 11.78
CA GLU A 127 -4.92 -1.91 12.00
C GLU A 127 -6.12 -1.06 11.57
N PHE A 128 -6.02 0.25 11.72
CA PHE A 128 -7.08 1.17 11.33
C PHE A 128 -7.23 1.28 9.80
N GLY A 129 -6.14 1.51 9.05
CA GLY A 129 -6.16 1.59 7.59
C GLY A 129 -6.52 0.25 6.94
N LEU A 130 -5.97 -0.86 7.46
CA LEU A 130 -6.28 -2.22 7.00
C LEU A 130 -7.78 -2.48 6.79
N LEU A 131 -8.65 -1.95 7.65
CA LEU A 131 -10.10 -2.19 7.54
C LEU A 131 -10.75 -1.39 6.42
N GLU A 132 -10.13 -0.31 5.99
CA GLU A 132 -10.56 0.50 4.86
C GLU A 132 -10.21 -0.21 3.55
N ASP A 133 -8.95 -0.61 3.36
CA ASP A 133 -8.52 -1.41 2.21
C ASP A 133 -9.32 -2.72 2.08
N PHE A 134 -9.65 -3.33 3.22
CA PHE A 134 -10.44 -4.54 3.23
C PHE A 134 -11.88 -4.31 2.71
N ASP A 135 -12.47 -3.15 2.97
CA ASP A 135 -13.77 -2.76 2.38
C ASP A 135 -13.63 -2.42 0.90
N HIS A 136 -12.52 -1.78 0.48
CA HIS A 136 -12.23 -1.50 -0.92
C HIS A 136 -12.15 -2.79 -1.74
N LEU A 137 -11.44 -3.80 -1.25
CA LEU A 137 -11.41 -5.14 -1.88
C LEU A 137 -12.81 -5.71 -2.09
N TYR A 138 -13.68 -5.61 -1.08
CA TYR A 138 -15.07 -6.06 -1.17
C TYR A 138 -15.90 -5.26 -2.20
N ARG A 139 -15.74 -3.93 -2.26
CA ARG A 139 -16.44 -3.06 -3.22
C ARG A 139 -16.00 -3.36 -4.65
N TYR A 140 -14.70 -3.44 -4.90
CA TYR A 140 -14.17 -3.81 -6.21
C TYR A 140 -14.50 -5.25 -6.61
N ALA A 141 -14.56 -6.20 -5.68
CA ALA A 141 -14.99 -7.56 -5.95
C ALA A 141 -16.43 -7.62 -6.46
N ASN A 142 -17.33 -6.80 -5.91
CA ASN A 142 -18.71 -6.68 -6.37
C ASN A 142 -18.78 -5.97 -7.74
N LEU A 143 -18.00 -4.91 -7.94
CA LEU A 143 -17.91 -4.23 -9.24
C LEU A 143 -17.39 -5.18 -10.33
N TYR A 144 -16.40 -6.00 -10.02
CA TYR A 144 -15.86 -7.02 -10.93
C TYR A 144 -16.92 -8.05 -11.34
N GLY A 145 -17.68 -8.55 -10.36
CA GLY A 145 -18.82 -9.43 -10.65
C GLY A 145 -19.88 -8.80 -11.56
N MET A 146 -20.20 -7.51 -11.32
CA MET A 146 -21.18 -6.77 -12.11
C MET A 146 -20.74 -6.49 -13.55
N LEU A 147 -19.47 -6.15 -13.76
CA LEU A 147 -18.98 -5.71 -15.07
C LEU A 147 -18.42 -6.86 -15.91
N GLU A 148 -17.81 -7.84 -15.29
CA GLU A 148 -17.10 -8.92 -15.98
C GLU A 148 -17.73 -10.30 -15.76
N GLY A 149 -18.71 -10.42 -14.86
CA GLY A 149 -19.41 -11.67 -14.56
C GLY A 149 -18.54 -12.73 -13.89
N ARG A 150 -17.40 -12.31 -13.28
CA ARG A 150 -16.39 -13.17 -12.67
C ARG A 150 -16.30 -12.96 -11.17
N LYS A 151 -15.62 -13.83 -10.48
CA LYS A 151 -15.49 -13.80 -9.00
C LYS A 151 -14.08 -13.43 -8.59
N ALA A 152 -13.95 -12.48 -7.66
CA ALA A 152 -12.66 -11.96 -7.21
C ALA A 152 -11.72 -13.03 -6.61
N HIS A 153 -12.26 -14.11 -6.03
CA HIS A 153 -11.41 -15.20 -5.54
C HIS A 153 -10.70 -15.99 -6.65
N GLU A 154 -11.05 -15.80 -7.91
CA GLU A 154 -10.28 -16.31 -9.05
C GLU A 154 -8.92 -15.59 -9.17
N ILE A 155 -8.83 -14.36 -8.66
CA ILE A 155 -7.61 -13.54 -8.62
C ILE A 155 -6.85 -13.74 -7.31
N THR A 156 -7.56 -13.75 -6.16
CA THR A 156 -6.94 -13.83 -4.83
C THR A 156 -6.66 -15.26 -4.37
N ASP A 157 -7.07 -16.27 -5.15
CA ASP A 157 -6.96 -17.72 -4.83
C ASP A 157 -7.47 -18.08 -3.42
N ARG A 158 -8.50 -17.37 -2.95
CA ARG A 158 -9.06 -17.56 -1.60
C ARG A 158 -8.08 -17.32 -0.44
N LEU A 159 -6.93 -16.73 -0.70
CA LEU A 159 -5.93 -16.42 0.33
C LEU A 159 -6.39 -15.29 1.25
N THR A 160 -7.20 -14.36 0.71
CA THR A 160 -7.79 -13.24 1.43
C THR A 160 -9.31 -13.38 1.46
N GLU A 161 -9.97 -13.13 2.58
CA GLU A 161 -11.43 -13.07 2.64
C GLU A 161 -11.95 -11.83 1.92
N ILE A 162 -13.19 -11.89 1.44
CA ILE A 162 -13.83 -10.77 0.74
C ILE A 162 -15.19 -10.54 1.40
N MET A 163 -15.26 -9.56 2.27
CA MET A 163 -16.46 -9.17 3.01
C MET A 163 -16.34 -7.70 3.44
N PRO A 164 -17.42 -7.02 3.86
CA PRO A 164 -17.33 -5.64 4.29
C PRO A 164 -16.28 -5.41 5.37
N GLY A 165 -15.47 -4.39 5.19
CA GLY A 165 -14.54 -3.87 6.21
C GLY A 165 -15.20 -2.74 7.00
N ARG A 166 -14.46 -1.65 7.21
CA ARG A 166 -15.07 -0.37 7.60
C ARG A 166 -15.76 0.17 6.37
N PRO A 167 -17.08 0.39 6.39
CA PRO A 167 -17.77 0.84 5.18
C PRO A 167 -17.17 2.12 4.61
N THR A 168 -16.93 2.19 3.30
CA THR A 168 -16.28 3.34 2.63
C THR A 168 -16.96 4.67 2.97
N ILE A 169 -18.28 4.69 3.18
CA ILE A 169 -18.97 5.90 3.65
C ILE A 169 -18.48 6.39 5.03
N TYR A 170 -17.92 5.53 5.89
CA TYR A 170 -17.33 5.92 7.18
C TYR A 170 -15.96 6.56 7.02
N GLU A 171 -15.32 6.34 5.87
CA GLU A 171 -14.01 6.86 5.53
C GLU A 171 -14.06 8.29 4.99
N HIS A 172 -15.25 8.81 4.67
CA HIS A 172 -15.46 10.18 4.22
C HIS A 172 -15.29 11.16 5.38
N ARG A 173 -14.05 11.31 5.85
CA ARG A 173 -13.64 12.16 6.96
C ARG A 173 -13.10 13.49 6.45
N ASP A 174 -13.09 14.48 7.33
CA ASP A 174 -12.38 15.73 7.06
C ASP A 174 -10.87 15.45 6.95
N PRO A 175 -10.18 15.89 5.88
CA PRO A 175 -8.75 15.56 5.66
C PRO A 175 -7.83 15.91 6.84
N ARG A 176 -8.20 16.87 7.69
CA ARG A 176 -7.44 17.23 8.89
C ARG A 176 -7.45 16.15 9.97
N ASP A 177 -8.36 15.18 9.88
CA ASP A 177 -8.45 14.05 10.80
C ASP A 177 -7.57 12.85 10.36
N GLU A 178 -6.86 12.96 9.22
CA GLU A 178 -5.96 11.90 8.74
C GLU A 178 -4.52 12.02 9.26
N LEU A 179 -4.18 13.12 9.90
CA LEU A 179 -2.84 13.32 10.46
C LEU A 179 -2.61 12.46 11.70
N ARG A 180 -1.50 11.70 11.69
CA ARG A 180 -1.06 10.87 12.81
C ARG A 180 0.07 11.53 13.57
N ARG A 181 0.36 11.03 14.77
CA ARG A 181 1.55 11.49 15.52
C ARG A 181 2.81 10.93 14.86
N PRO A 182 3.78 11.77 14.51
CA PRO A 182 5.02 11.29 13.91
C PRO A 182 5.84 10.49 14.94
N MET A 183 6.57 9.49 14.45
CA MET A 183 7.65 8.87 15.21
C MET A 183 8.82 9.85 15.34
N THR A 184 9.75 9.56 16.26
CA THR A 184 11.01 10.30 16.40
C THR A 184 12.16 9.37 16.01
N ALA A 185 12.96 9.73 15.04
CA ALA A 185 14.02 8.87 14.49
C ALA A 185 15.00 8.38 15.58
N LEU A 186 15.25 9.17 16.61
CA LEU A 186 16.11 8.80 17.74
C LEU A 186 15.51 7.75 18.69
N ALA A 187 14.20 7.54 18.66
CA ALA A 187 13.49 6.65 19.57
C ALA A 187 12.73 5.54 18.85
N ALA A 188 12.50 5.68 17.55
CA ALA A 188 11.80 4.70 16.75
C ALA A 188 12.63 3.43 16.57
N ASP A 189 11.96 2.28 16.61
CA ASP A 189 12.57 1.04 16.15
C ASP A 189 12.84 1.15 14.63
N PRO A 190 14.02 0.74 14.13
CA PRO A 190 14.29 0.74 12.70
C PRO A 190 13.23 -0.02 11.87
N GLN A 191 12.64 -1.08 12.42
CA GLN A 191 11.55 -1.81 11.78
C GLN A 191 10.33 -0.92 11.56
N SER A 192 9.98 -0.03 12.51
CA SER A 192 8.86 0.90 12.36
C SER A 192 9.06 1.89 11.22
N VAL A 193 10.29 2.36 11.01
CA VAL A 193 10.62 3.24 9.87
C VAL A 193 10.44 2.51 8.54
N LEU A 194 10.95 1.28 8.44
CA LEU A 194 10.81 0.45 7.24
C LEU A 194 9.35 0.10 6.96
N ASN A 195 8.57 -0.24 7.99
CA ASN A 195 7.14 -0.50 7.88
C ASN A 195 6.39 0.72 7.33
N ALA A 196 6.67 1.92 7.85
CA ALA A 196 6.02 3.15 7.40
C ALA A 196 6.34 3.47 5.93
N LEU A 197 7.61 3.36 5.53
CA LEU A 197 8.01 3.53 4.13
C LEU A 197 7.33 2.51 3.20
N THR A 198 7.18 1.26 3.66
CA THR A 198 6.54 0.20 2.87
C THR A 198 5.08 0.52 2.58
N ILE A 199 4.29 0.83 3.61
CA ILE A 199 2.86 1.07 3.44
C ILE A 199 2.62 2.41 2.72
N MET A 200 3.33 3.48 3.07
CA MET A 200 3.24 4.76 2.37
C MET A 200 3.50 4.60 0.85
N SER A 201 4.52 3.83 0.47
CA SER A 201 4.85 3.60 -0.94
C SER A 201 3.75 2.80 -1.65
N ALA A 202 3.15 1.82 -0.98
CA ALA A 202 2.04 1.03 -1.51
C ALA A 202 0.82 1.92 -1.76
N GLU A 203 0.42 2.72 -0.77
CA GLU A 203 -0.73 3.64 -0.88
C GLU A 203 -0.52 4.71 -1.96
N GLN A 204 0.67 5.29 -2.03
CA GLN A 204 0.97 6.31 -3.02
C GLN A 204 0.85 5.80 -4.46
N GLN A 205 1.31 4.58 -4.74
CA GLN A 205 1.09 4.01 -6.08
C GLN A 205 -0.38 3.67 -6.31
N THR A 206 -1.10 3.17 -5.31
CA THR A 206 -2.52 2.80 -5.41
C THR A 206 -3.37 4.03 -5.70
N MET A 207 -3.18 5.12 -4.96
CA MET A 207 -3.77 6.42 -5.23
C MET A 207 -3.53 6.87 -6.68
N ASN A 208 -2.26 6.88 -7.12
CA ASN A 208 -1.90 7.29 -8.48
C ASN A 208 -2.54 6.37 -9.55
N PHE A 209 -2.60 5.08 -9.31
CA PHE A 209 -3.21 4.13 -10.22
C PHE A 209 -4.71 4.41 -10.36
N TYR A 210 -5.45 4.50 -9.26
CA TYR A 210 -6.90 4.73 -9.30
C TYR A 210 -7.26 6.10 -9.89
N MET A 211 -6.52 7.15 -9.55
CA MET A 211 -6.69 8.49 -10.13
C MET A 211 -6.53 8.52 -11.66
N ASN A 212 -5.64 7.67 -12.21
CA ASN A 212 -5.31 7.69 -13.63
C ASN A 212 -6.06 6.65 -14.47
N ILE A 213 -6.61 5.60 -13.84
CA ILE A 213 -7.26 4.51 -14.57
C ILE A 213 -8.78 4.58 -14.55
N GLY A 214 -9.38 5.04 -13.46
CA GLY A 214 -10.83 5.07 -13.27
C GLY A 214 -11.58 5.88 -14.33
N ASN A 215 -10.95 6.93 -14.85
CA ASN A 215 -11.52 7.76 -15.91
C ASN A 215 -11.71 7.03 -17.26
N ARG A 216 -11.11 5.85 -17.44
CA ARG A 216 -11.21 5.06 -18.68
C ARG A 216 -12.46 4.20 -18.76
N TYR A 217 -13.17 3.99 -17.65
CA TYR A 217 -14.42 3.26 -17.68
C TYR A 217 -15.52 4.04 -18.39
N MET A 218 -16.24 3.35 -19.27
CA MET A 218 -17.46 3.91 -19.91
C MET A 218 -18.66 3.79 -18.98
N GLU A 219 -18.68 2.83 -18.08
CA GLU A 219 -19.74 2.61 -17.10
C GLU A 219 -19.65 3.69 -16.00
N PRO A 220 -20.71 4.50 -15.80
CA PRO A 220 -20.66 5.65 -14.89
C PRO A 220 -20.41 5.29 -13.43
N LEU A 221 -20.97 4.16 -12.97
CA LEU A 221 -20.80 3.72 -11.58
C LEU A 221 -19.36 3.29 -11.31
N ALA A 222 -18.71 2.58 -12.25
CA ALA A 222 -17.31 2.24 -12.14
C ALA A 222 -16.43 3.50 -12.05
N ARG A 223 -16.67 4.47 -12.94
CA ARG A 223 -15.95 5.76 -12.89
C ARG A 223 -16.09 6.46 -11.54
N ALA A 224 -17.29 6.45 -10.98
CA ALA A 224 -17.57 7.09 -9.71
C ALA A 224 -16.94 6.34 -8.52
N THR A 225 -16.97 5.01 -8.54
CA THR A 225 -16.33 4.16 -7.53
C THR A 225 -14.81 4.39 -7.46
N TYR A 226 -14.13 4.37 -8.62
CA TYR A 226 -12.71 4.70 -8.66
C TYR A 226 -12.40 6.12 -8.19
N LEU A 227 -13.26 7.09 -8.52
CA LEU A 227 -13.09 8.47 -8.05
C LEU A 227 -13.23 8.57 -6.53
N GLU A 228 -14.21 7.88 -5.95
CA GLU A 228 -14.45 7.86 -4.51
C GLU A 228 -13.27 7.22 -3.78
N ILE A 229 -12.93 5.97 -4.11
CA ILE A 229 -11.85 5.23 -3.47
C ILE A 229 -10.49 5.92 -3.67
N ALA A 230 -10.20 6.45 -4.88
CA ALA A 230 -8.96 7.21 -5.10
C ALA A 230 -8.78 8.42 -4.17
N GLN A 231 -9.86 9.04 -3.70
CA GLN A 231 -9.79 10.11 -2.69
C GLN A 231 -9.56 9.56 -1.28
N ILE A 232 -9.95 8.33 -1.02
CA ILE A 232 -9.63 7.65 0.24
C ILE A 232 -8.16 7.21 0.23
N GLU A 233 -7.65 6.73 -0.89
CA GLU A 233 -6.22 6.41 -1.03
C GLU A 233 -5.33 7.66 -0.82
N GLU A 234 -5.81 8.85 -1.20
CA GLU A 234 -5.12 10.10 -0.86
C GLU A 234 -5.08 10.33 0.66
N GLN A 235 -6.18 10.04 1.36
CA GLN A 235 -6.22 10.09 2.82
C GLN A 235 -5.27 9.04 3.44
N HIS A 236 -5.13 7.86 2.86
CA HIS A 236 -4.16 6.85 3.30
C HIS A 236 -2.72 7.33 3.13
N VAL A 237 -2.38 7.97 2.01
CA VAL A 237 -1.05 8.58 1.83
C VAL A 237 -0.79 9.61 2.93
N THR A 238 -1.72 10.54 3.17
CA THR A 238 -1.63 11.53 4.26
C THR A 238 -1.49 10.87 5.64
N HIS A 239 -2.24 9.80 5.88
CA HIS A 239 -2.21 9.04 7.12
C HIS A 239 -0.83 8.44 7.39
N TYR A 240 -0.23 7.77 6.39
CA TYR A 240 1.04 7.08 6.56
C TYR A 240 2.27 7.98 6.41
N GLU A 241 2.24 9.02 5.57
CA GLU A 241 3.35 9.97 5.52
C GLU A 241 3.50 10.74 6.83
N SER A 242 2.38 11.04 7.51
CA SER A 242 2.39 11.82 8.74
C SER A 242 3.00 11.09 9.94
N ILE A 243 3.18 9.77 9.90
CA ILE A 243 3.89 9.03 10.97
C ILE A 243 5.42 9.06 10.81
N LEU A 244 5.95 9.47 9.66
CA LEU A 244 7.39 9.62 9.48
C LEU A 244 7.94 10.79 10.30
N ASP A 245 9.21 10.73 10.67
CA ASP A 245 9.87 11.81 11.43
C ASP A 245 10.10 13.03 10.52
N PRO A 246 9.43 14.17 10.77
CA PRO A 246 9.59 15.37 9.94
C PRO A 246 10.93 16.08 10.13
N THR A 247 11.76 15.63 11.07
CA THR A 247 13.07 16.25 11.36
C THR A 247 14.23 15.58 10.62
N VAL A 248 13.97 14.45 9.95
CA VAL A 248 14.96 13.70 9.18
C VAL A 248 15.39 14.48 7.94
N GLY A 249 16.70 14.62 7.73
CA GLY A 249 17.28 15.36 6.60
C GLY A 249 17.20 14.59 5.27
N TRP A 250 17.45 15.31 4.15
CA TRP A 250 17.40 14.72 2.81
C TRP A 250 18.33 13.53 2.59
N PHE A 251 19.56 13.60 3.10
CA PHE A 251 20.53 12.51 2.92
C PHE A 251 20.25 11.34 3.85
N GLU A 252 19.73 11.61 5.02
CA GLU A 252 19.26 10.60 5.95
C GLU A 252 18.07 9.82 5.35
N ASN A 253 17.08 10.54 4.81
CA ASN A 253 15.98 9.93 4.08
C ASN A 253 16.46 9.13 2.85
N LEU A 254 17.42 9.63 2.09
CA LEU A 254 17.99 8.90 0.97
C LEU A 254 18.60 7.56 1.41
N VAL A 255 19.35 7.55 2.51
CA VAL A 255 19.93 6.32 3.08
C VAL A 255 18.83 5.35 3.53
N LEU A 256 17.76 5.85 4.18
CA LEU A 256 16.64 5.03 4.63
C LEU A 256 15.88 4.41 3.45
N HIS A 257 15.60 5.16 2.38
CA HIS A 257 14.96 4.64 1.18
C HIS A 257 15.78 3.54 0.53
N GLN A 258 17.09 3.76 0.32
CA GLN A 258 17.96 2.76 -0.31
C GLN A 258 18.14 1.51 0.55
N TYR A 259 18.15 1.65 1.87
CA TYR A 259 18.15 0.48 2.76
C TYR A 259 16.81 -0.25 2.72
N HIS A 260 15.69 0.48 2.66
CA HIS A 260 14.36 -0.07 2.53
C HIS A 260 14.22 -0.91 1.24
N GLU A 261 14.72 -0.42 0.12
CA GLU A 261 14.73 -1.17 -1.16
C GLU A 261 15.56 -2.46 -1.05
N CYS A 262 16.76 -2.40 -0.45
CA CYS A 262 17.55 -3.61 -0.16
C CYS A 262 16.77 -4.61 0.71
N TRP A 263 16.08 -4.14 1.74
CA TRP A 263 15.28 -4.98 2.63
C TRP A 263 14.12 -5.65 1.92
N MET A 264 13.42 -4.91 1.08
CA MET A 264 12.25 -5.42 0.34
C MET A 264 12.66 -6.43 -0.74
N TYR A 265 13.66 -6.10 -1.58
CA TYR A 265 14.16 -7.05 -2.57
C TYR A 265 14.72 -8.32 -1.92
N TYR A 266 15.45 -8.18 -0.82
CA TYR A 266 15.93 -9.36 -0.09
C TYR A 266 14.77 -10.19 0.46
N SER A 267 13.77 -9.56 1.08
CA SER A 267 12.60 -10.25 1.63
C SER A 267 11.86 -11.04 0.55
N PHE A 268 11.54 -10.39 -0.56
CA PHE A 268 10.76 -11.02 -1.62
C PHE A 268 11.55 -12.07 -2.40
N MET A 269 12.85 -11.88 -2.56
CA MET A 269 13.73 -12.91 -3.13
C MET A 269 13.68 -14.23 -2.32
N GLN A 270 13.55 -14.15 -0.98
CA GLN A 270 13.47 -15.35 -0.14
C GLN A 270 12.20 -16.16 -0.39
N ASP A 271 11.07 -15.46 -0.59
CA ASP A 271 9.74 -16.07 -0.70
C ASP A 271 9.28 -16.33 -2.15
N GLU A 272 9.98 -15.77 -3.16
CA GLU A 272 9.55 -15.90 -4.55
C GLU A 272 9.71 -17.32 -5.08
N ILE A 273 8.62 -17.84 -5.64
CA ILE A 273 8.55 -19.21 -6.18
C ILE A 273 8.73 -19.27 -7.70
N ASP A 274 8.47 -18.17 -8.44
CA ASP A 274 8.81 -18.10 -9.87
C ASP A 274 10.31 -17.80 -10.03
N PRO A 275 11.09 -18.73 -10.60
CA PRO A 275 12.55 -18.56 -10.70
C PRO A 275 12.96 -17.37 -11.60
N ARG A 276 12.12 -16.95 -12.55
CA ARG A 276 12.39 -15.77 -13.41
C ARG A 276 12.23 -14.49 -12.61
N VAL A 277 11.13 -14.38 -11.86
CA VAL A 277 10.86 -13.22 -11.00
C VAL A 277 11.89 -13.14 -9.88
N LYS A 278 12.23 -14.28 -9.28
CA LYS A 278 13.30 -14.36 -8.28
C LYS A 278 14.64 -13.84 -8.80
N ALA A 279 15.03 -14.22 -10.02
CA ALA A 279 16.26 -13.75 -10.63
C ALA A 279 16.24 -12.21 -10.87
N ILE A 280 15.08 -11.61 -11.14
CA ILE A 280 14.91 -10.17 -11.22
C ILE A 280 15.15 -9.53 -9.85
N TYR A 281 14.57 -10.06 -8.77
CA TYR A 281 14.80 -9.55 -7.41
C TYR A 281 16.27 -9.69 -7.00
N GLU A 282 16.94 -10.78 -7.32
CA GLU A 282 18.39 -10.96 -7.08
C GLU A 282 19.23 -9.90 -7.81
N LEU A 283 18.91 -9.62 -9.08
CA LEU A 283 19.59 -8.60 -9.86
C LEU A 283 19.37 -7.20 -9.28
N HIS A 284 18.11 -6.84 -8.98
CA HIS A 284 17.77 -5.53 -8.43
C HIS A 284 18.37 -5.34 -7.03
N LEU A 285 18.33 -6.35 -6.16
CA LEU A 285 19.01 -6.29 -4.86
C LEU A 285 20.50 -5.96 -5.03
N ALA A 286 21.20 -6.61 -5.98
CA ALA A 286 22.60 -6.33 -6.22
C ALA A 286 22.84 -4.90 -6.76
N MET A 287 21.84 -4.28 -7.41
CA MET A 287 21.88 -2.89 -7.83
C MET A 287 21.64 -1.95 -6.65
N GLU A 288 20.63 -2.24 -5.81
CA GLU A 288 20.29 -1.41 -4.63
C GLU A 288 21.39 -1.39 -3.57
N ILE A 289 22.14 -2.46 -3.39
CA ILE A 289 23.33 -2.46 -2.52
C ILE A 289 24.33 -1.38 -2.93
N GLU A 290 24.51 -1.13 -4.22
CA GLU A 290 25.38 -0.04 -4.69
C GLU A 290 24.73 1.34 -4.52
N HIS A 291 23.42 1.46 -4.72
CA HIS A 291 22.67 2.70 -4.46
C HIS A 291 22.79 3.08 -2.98
N LEU A 292 22.59 2.14 -2.07
CA LEU A 292 22.77 2.34 -0.63
C LEU A 292 24.21 2.79 -0.29
N ARG A 293 25.22 2.15 -0.90
CA ARG A 293 26.63 2.56 -0.72
C ARG A 293 26.83 4.02 -1.13
N VAL A 294 26.29 4.42 -2.28
CA VAL A 294 26.39 5.80 -2.78
C VAL A 294 25.64 6.77 -1.87
N ALA A 295 24.44 6.44 -1.41
CA ALA A 295 23.67 7.25 -0.46
C ALA A 295 24.45 7.48 0.83
N CYS A 296 25.05 6.43 1.40
CA CYS A 296 25.91 6.50 2.58
C CYS A 296 27.13 7.40 2.35
N GLU A 297 27.78 7.31 1.19
CA GLU A 297 28.92 8.19 0.87
C GLU A 297 28.51 9.66 0.74
N LEU A 298 27.35 9.94 0.12
CA LEU A 298 26.82 11.30 0.02
C LEU A 298 26.51 11.88 1.40
N MET A 299 25.89 11.13 2.29
CA MET A 299 25.61 11.56 3.66
C MET A 299 26.91 11.86 4.43
N ARG A 300 27.90 10.95 4.40
CA ARG A 300 29.21 11.18 5.02
C ARG A 300 29.89 12.43 4.47
N LYS A 301 29.83 12.63 3.14
CA LYS A 301 30.46 13.77 2.46
C LYS A 301 29.80 15.10 2.82
N VAL A 302 28.47 15.16 2.84
CA VAL A 302 27.70 16.42 2.97
C VAL A 302 27.39 16.73 4.43
N GLU A 303 26.80 15.78 5.17
CA GLU A 303 26.35 16.01 6.54
C GLU A 303 27.41 15.69 7.60
N LYS A 304 28.51 15.03 7.22
CA LYS A 304 29.59 14.58 8.15
C LYS A 304 29.07 13.66 9.25
N ARG A 305 28.01 12.91 8.96
CA ARG A 305 27.38 11.94 9.86
C ARG A 305 27.66 10.53 9.38
N ASP A 306 27.67 9.59 10.32
CA ASP A 306 27.82 8.17 9.99
C ASP A 306 26.44 7.55 9.71
N PRO A 307 26.17 7.08 8.48
CA PRO A 307 24.89 6.43 8.13
C PRO A 307 24.68 5.11 8.86
N GLU A 308 25.72 4.42 9.32
CA GLU A 308 25.57 3.16 10.07
C GLU A 308 24.87 3.37 11.43
N ALA A 309 24.86 4.60 11.95
CA ALA A 309 24.12 4.93 13.16
C ALA A 309 22.60 5.00 12.96
N LEU A 310 22.12 5.06 11.72
CA LEU A 310 20.70 5.13 11.36
C LEU A 310 20.10 3.76 11.02
N LEU A 311 20.94 2.82 10.66
CA LEU A 311 20.52 1.57 10.06
C LEU A 311 20.66 0.40 11.03
N PRO A 312 19.78 -0.60 10.96
CA PRO A 312 19.98 -1.83 11.70
C PRO A 312 21.23 -2.55 11.23
N GLN A 313 21.91 -3.24 12.15
CA GLN A 313 23.15 -3.97 11.84
C GLN A 313 22.94 -5.19 10.93
N ASP A 314 21.74 -5.74 10.94
CA ASP A 314 21.34 -6.89 10.11
C ASP A 314 19.93 -6.61 9.57
N ILE A 315 19.64 -7.15 8.40
CA ILE A 315 18.23 -7.19 7.93
C ILE A 315 17.43 -8.00 8.94
N GLY A 316 16.48 -7.32 9.59
CA GLY A 316 15.64 -7.89 10.62
C GLY A 316 14.59 -8.87 10.09
N GLN A 317 13.35 -8.71 10.54
CA GLN A 317 12.23 -9.51 10.06
C GLN A 317 11.98 -9.25 8.56
N THR A 318 12.05 -10.31 7.74
CA THR A 318 11.73 -10.21 6.30
C THR A 318 10.22 -10.16 6.08
N VAL A 319 9.78 -9.34 5.14
CA VAL A 319 8.37 -9.28 4.72
C VAL A 319 8.00 -10.57 4.00
N ALA A 320 6.89 -11.18 4.41
CA ALA A 320 6.38 -12.39 3.78
C ALA A 320 4.86 -12.27 3.58
N PHE A 321 4.41 -12.51 2.36
CA PHE A 321 2.97 -12.63 2.09
C PHE A 321 2.47 -13.99 2.60
N LYS A 322 1.45 -13.95 3.43
CA LYS A 322 0.77 -15.14 3.97
C LYS A 322 -0.72 -14.84 4.19
N GLU A 323 -1.50 -15.89 4.34
CA GLU A 323 -2.91 -15.77 4.72
C GLU A 323 -3.06 -15.11 6.10
N ASN A 324 -3.89 -14.08 6.19
CA ASN A 324 -4.07 -13.27 7.40
C ASN A 324 -5.53 -13.22 7.89
N LYS A 325 -6.41 -14.10 7.43
CA LYS A 325 -7.85 -14.08 7.68
C LYS A 325 -8.21 -13.96 9.15
N ALA A 326 -7.62 -14.80 10.01
CA ALA A 326 -7.93 -14.78 11.46
C ALA A 326 -7.56 -13.45 12.10
N PHE A 327 -6.42 -12.84 11.72
CA PHE A 327 -5.99 -11.55 12.21
C PHE A 327 -6.95 -10.44 11.76
N ILE A 328 -7.30 -10.39 10.47
CA ILE A 328 -8.22 -9.39 9.91
C ILE A 328 -9.58 -9.47 10.58
N ARG A 329 -10.11 -10.69 10.79
CA ARG A 329 -11.40 -10.90 11.50
C ARG A 329 -11.36 -10.41 12.94
N ASP A 330 -10.25 -10.59 13.64
CA ASP A 330 -10.07 -10.06 14.99
C ASP A 330 -10.05 -8.52 15.00
N VAL A 331 -9.32 -7.90 14.05
CA VAL A 331 -9.29 -6.44 13.91
C VAL A 331 -10.69 -5.89 13.58
N LEU A 332 -11.42 -6.51 12.64
CA LEU A 332 -12.80 -6.16 12.32
C LEU A 332 -13.70 -6.18 13.57
N ALA A 333 -13.63 -7.25 14.35
CA ALA A 333 -14.46 -7.40 15.56
C ALA A 333 -14.21 -6.29 16.59
N ARG A 334 -12.98 -5.75 16.65
CA ARG A 334 -12.58 -4.75 17.64
C ARG A 334 -12.70 -3.30 17.17
N GLN A 335 -12.61 -3.04 15.87
CA GLN A 335 -12.28 -1.69 15.39
C GLN A 335 -13.14 -1.18 14.22
N VAL A 336 -14.13 -1.96 13.75
CA VAL A 336 -14.93 -1.55 12.58
C VAL A 336 -15.67 -0.23 12.79
N ASP A 337 -16.05 0.10 14.01
CA ASP A 337 -16.79 1.31 14.37
C ASP A 337 -15.91 2.55 14.65
N LEU A 338 -14.58 2.41 14.57
CA LEU A 338 -13.68 3.53 14.80
C LEU A 338 -13.66 4.48 13.61
N THR A 339 -13.45 5.74 13.90
CA THR A 339 -13.05 6.78 12.96
C THR A 339 -11.83 7.50 13.52
N SER A 340 -11.20 8.34 12.70
CA SER A 340 -10.12 9.18 13.20
C SER A 340 -10.62 10.58 13.55
N LYS A 341 -10.05 11.16 14.60
CA LYS A 341 -10.29 12.53 15.04
C LYS A 341 -9.00 13.15 15.54
N ASP A 342 -8.55 14.18 14.83
CA ASP A 342 -7.18 14.68 14.98
C ASP A 342 -6.19 13.49 14.84
N SER A 343 -5.35 13.24 15.82
CA SER A 343 -4.43 12.09 15.78
C SER A 343 -4.93 10.85 16.56
N ALA A 344 -6.16 10.85 17.06
CA ALA A 344 -6.74 9.77 17.86
C ALA A 344 -7.72 8.92 17.03
N PHE A 345 -7.95 7.69 17.46
CA PHE A 345 -8.99 6.81 16.96
C PHE A 345 -10.11 6.73 18.00
N VAL A 346 -11.34 7.00 17.58
CA VAL A 346 -12.50 7.08 18.44
C VAL A 346 -13.71 6.38 17.80
N PRO A 347 -14.63 5.81 18.56
CA PRO A 347 -15.89 5.32 18.01
C PRO A 347 -16.69 6.46 17.35
N VAL A 348 -17.25 6.22 16.17
CA VAL A 348 -18.11 7.22 15.47
C VAL A 348 -19.23 7.70 16.38
N ALA A 349 -19.76 6.80 17.23
CA ALA A 349 -20.83 7.11 18.15
C ALA A 349 -20.45 8.12 19.26
N ASP A 350 -19.17 8.32 19.52
CA ASP A 350 -18.65 9.25 20.53
C ASP A 350 -18.41 10.66 19.99
N LEU A 351 -18.53 10.83 18.67
CA LEU A 351 -18.39 12.16 18.04
C LEU A 351 -19.63 13.03 18.37
N PRO A 352 -19.44 14.31 18.70
CA PRO A 352 -20.56 15.24 18.87
C PRO A 352 -21.27 15.49 17.52
N ASP A 353 -22.60 15.68 17.53
CA ASP A 353 -23.42 15.85 16.31
C ASP A 353 -22.95 16.96 15.36
N ASN A 354 -22.26 17.96 15.89
CA ASN A 354 -21.71 19.08 15.12
C ASN A 354 -20.25 18.88 14.68
N ASP A 355 -19.70 17.68 14.84
CA ASP A 355 -18.33 17.38 14.45
C ASP A 355 -18.10 17.62 12.95
N ARG A 356 -16.85 17.97 12.57
CA ARG A 356 -16.46 18.19 11.18
C ARG A 356 -16.58 16.93 10.34
N TYR A 357 -16.44 15.75 10.94
CA TYR A 357 -16.70 14.46 10.31
C TYR A 357 -18.08 14.40 9.64
N PHE A 358 -19.16 14.67 10.40
CA PHE A 358 -20.53 14.65 9.83
C PHE A 358 -20.76 15.74 8.81
N LYS A 359 -20.14 16.92 8.98
CA LYS A 359 -20.25 18.02 8.02
C LYS A 359 -19.59 17.65 6.69
N TRP A 360 -18.39 17.08 6.73
CA TRP A 360 -17.65 16.65 5.55
C TRP A 360 -18.40 15.53 4.83
N ASN A 361 -18.78 14.48 5.56
CA ASN A 361 -19.57 13.37 5.06
C ASN A 361 -20.82 13.83 4.31
N ARG A 362 -21.63 14.72 4.91
CA ARG A 362 -22.81 15.31 4.25
C ARG A 362 -22.47 16.13 3.00
N THR A 363 -21.30 16.73 2.95
CA THR A 363 -20.89 17.54 1.81
C THR A 363 -20.52 16.66 0.62
N VAL A 364 -19.66 15.67 0.81
CA VAL A 364 -19.18 14.82 -0.29
C VAL A 364 -20.26 13.84 -0.75
N ASN A 365 -21.13 13.38 0.14
CA ASN A 365 -22.20 12.42 -0.15
C ASN A 365 -23.55 13.08 -0.54
N ALA A 366 -23.58 14.38 -0.75
CA ALA A 366 -24.84 15.10 -1.01
C ALA A 366 -25.65 14.59 -2.22
N LYS A 367 -25.03 13.85 -3.14
CA LYS A 367 -25.67 13.33 -4.35
C LYS A 367 -25.61 11.78 -4.47
N GLY A 368 -25.26 11.10 -3.41
CA GLY A 368 -25.09 9.65 -3.35
C GLY A 368 -23.67 9.22 -3.00
N VAL A 369 -23.49 7.94 -2.84
CA VAL A 369 -22.25 7.29 -2.47
C VAL A 369 -22.00 6.14 -3.45
N PRO A 370 -21.04 6.27 -4.39
CA PRO A 370 -20.84 5.28 -5.45
C PRO A 370 -20.58 3.86 -4.94
N THR A 371 -19.77 3.71 -3.89
CA THR A 371 -19.48 2.39 -3.29
C THR A 371 -20.71 1.73 -2.67
N GLU A 372 -21.63 2.50 -2.08
CA GLU A 372 -22.93 1.99 -1.62
C GLU A 372 -23.83 1.61 -2.81
N ASP A 373 -23.83 2.41 -3.89
CA ASP A 373 -24.59 2.12 -5.10
C ASP A 373 -24.12 0.83 -5.79
N VAL A 374 -22.81 0.48 -5.72
CA VAL A 374 -22.27 -0.80 -6.18
C VAL A 374 -22.95 -1.96 -5.43
N ILE A 375 -22.96 -1.92 -4.11
CA ILE A 375 -23.53 -2.99 -3.28
C ILE A 375 -25.05 -3.08 -3.47
N ASP A 376 -25.75 -1.95 -3.50
CA ASP A 376 -27.19 -1.91 -3.75
C ASP A 376 -27.56 -2.50 -5.11
N ARG A 377 -26.75 -2.25 -6.15
CA ARG A 377 -26.94 -2.83 -7.46
C ARG A 377 -26.61 -4.33 -7.47
N ALA A 378 -25.49 -4.75 -6.88
CA ALA A 378 -25.15 -6.16 -6.76
C ALA A 378 -26.26 -6.97 -6.07
N ARG A 379 -26.86 -6.44 -4.99
CA ARG A 379 -28.00 -7.06 -4.30
C ARG A 379 -29.25 -7.19 -5.17
N ARG A 380 -29.55 -6.19 -5.99
CA ARG A 380 -30.70 -6.25 -6.92
C ARG A 380 -30.48 -7.26 -8.04
N ASP A 381 -29.25 -7.38 -8.55
CA ASP A 381 -28.92 -8.14 -9.76
C ASP A 381 -28.63 -9.64 -9.49
N GLY A 382 -28.54 -10.08 -8.25
CA GLY A 382 -28.30 -11.50 -7.95
C GLY A 382 -27.70 -11.81 -6.60
N GLY A 383 -27.49 -10.80 -5.80
CA GLY A 383 -26.84 -10.87 -4.48
C GLY A 383 -25.41 -10.35 -4.50
N GLU A 384 -25.03 -9.69 -3.40
CA GLU A 384 -23.66 -9.22 -3.22
C GLU A 384 -22.69 -10.41 -3.13
N TYR A 385 -21.49 -10.23 -3.67
CA TYR A 385 -20.45 -11.23 -3.59
C TYR A 385 -19.69 -11.12 -2.26
N ARG A 386 -19.55 -12.26 -1.58
CA ARG A 386 -18.71 -12.42 -0.37
C ARG A 386 -17.96 -13.74 -0.44
N LEU A 387 -16.76 -13.78 0.08
CA LEU A 387 -15.98 -14.98 0.31
C LEU A 387 -15.63 -15.04 1.80
N GLU A 388 -16.47 -15.67 2.58
CA GLU A 388 -16.32 -15.85 4.04
C GLU A 388 -15.90 -17.30 4.32
N THR A 389 -14.59 -17.62 4.24
CA THR A 389 -14.09 -18.99 4.39
C THR A 389 -14.02 -19.44 5.85
N GLU A 390 -13.84 -18.51 6.78
CA GLU A 390 -13.73 -18.74 8.22
C GLU A 390 -15.11 -18.67 8.95
N GLY A 391 -16.20 -18.69 8.19
CA GLY A 391 -17.55 -18.56 8.75
C GLY A 391 -18.12 -17.13 8.61
N PRO A 392 -19.30 -16.84 9.20
CA PRO A 392 -20.01 -15.59 9.01
C PRO A 392 -19.18 -14.39 9.49
N HIS A 393 -19.51 -13.21 8.95
CA HIS A 393 -18.85 -11.94 9.33
C HIS A 393 -18.79 -11.77 10.86
N PRO A 394 -17.63 -11.40 11.45
CA PRO A 394 -17.49 -11.29 12.92
C PRO A 394 -18.38 -10.19 13.51
N VAL A 395 -18.67 -9.13 12.74
CA VAL A 395 -19.54 -8.03 13.14
C VAL A 395 -20.98 -8.34 12.71
N GLU A 396 -21.88 -8.53 13.66
CA GLU A 396 -23.27 -8.94 13.40
C GLU A 396 -24.01 -7.98 12.44
N ALA A 397 -23.83 -6.68 12.61
CA ALA A 397 -24.47 -5.66 11.76
C ALA A 397 -24.03 -5.70 10.30
N LEU A 398 -22.91 -6.35 9.99
CA LEU A 398 -22.36 -6.46 8.62
C LEU A 398 -22.59 -7.86 8.01
N ARG A 399 -23.29 -8.77 8.68
CA ARG A 399 -23.67 -10.07 8.11
C ARG A 399 -24.64 -9.90 6.95
N ALA A 400 -24.57 -10.78 5.97
CA ALA A 400 -25.45 -10.74 4.79
C ALA A 400 -26.94 -10.82 5.14
N ASP A 401 -27.28 -11.51 6.21
CA ASP A 401 -28.66 -11.73 6.72
C ASP A 401 -29.10 -10.69 7.78
N ALA A 402 -28.25 -9.71 8.11
CA ALA A 402 -28.50 -8.75 9.19
C ALA A 402 -29.66 -7.75 8.91
N GLY A 403 -30.17 -7.65 7.66
CA GLY A 403 -31.40 -6.92 7.31
C GLY A 403 -31.53 -5.51 7.92
N ALA A 404 -32.39 -5.40 8.96
CA ALA A 404 -32.65 -4.13 9.65
C ALA A 404 -31.43 -3.55 10.39
N ALA A 405 -30.49 -4.39 10.85
CA ALA A 405 -29.26 -3.94 11.52
C ALA A 405 -28.31 -3.25 10.53
N GLN A 406 -28.15 -3.74 9.32
CA GLN A 406 -27.38 -3.06 8.26
C GLN A 406 -27.95 -1.68 7.93
N THR A 407 -29.29 -1.59 7.83
CA THR A 407 -29.98 -0.32 7.56
C THR A 407 -29.80 0.66 8.72
N ALA A 408 -29.79 0.20 9.96
CA ALA A 408 -29.54 1.04 11.14
C ALA A 408 -28.09 1.49 11.21
N TYR A 409 -27.14 0.63 10.90
CA TYR A 409 -25.71 0.94 10.83
C TYR A 409 -25.43 2.02 9.78
N ALA A 410 -25.96 1.88 8.57
CA ALA A 410 -25.86 2.87 7.51
C ALA A 410 -26.61 4.19 7.78
N ARG A 411 -27.70 4.15 8.59
CA ARG A 411 -28.47 5.36 8.95
C ARG A 411 -27.81 6.25 9.97
N ARG A 412 -26.83 5.78 10.75
CA ARG A 412 -26.11 6.61 11.71
C ARG A 412 -25.29 7.72 11.06
N LEU A 413 -25.05 7.62 9.74
CA LEU A 413 -24.26 8.57 8.96
C LEU A 413 -25.09 9.48 8.04
N ARG A 414 -26.38 9.23 7.91
CA ARG A 414 -27.31 10.08 7.17
C ARG A 414 -28.00 11.04 8.10
#